data_2ed413d12139607f2f35d5f47de31924
#
_entry.id   2ed413d12139607f2f35d5f47de31924
#
_cell.length_a   1.000
_cell.length_b   1.000
_cell.length_c   1.000
_cell.angle_alpha   90.00
_cell.angle_beta   90.00
_cell.angle_gamma   90.00
#
_symmetry.space_group_name_H-M   'P 1'
#
loop_
_entity.id
_entity.type
_entity.pdbx_description
1 polymer ?
#
loop_
_entity_poly.entity_id
_entity_poly.type
_entity_poly.pdbx_seq_one_letter_code
_entity_poly.pdbx_strand_id
1 'polypeptide(L)'
;MSLLITKGTTPINKSGEGTINFIKIENINADNGEIIPEMKISEDEHNGYLKRSQLQENDILFSIAGTLGRVSTVKSSILPANTNQALAIIRIKDGVLNYITTVLKGNAVTDFIKKNPTVGAQPNLSLEQVGNLEIPYPILSEQTKIGSYFQSLDNLITLHQRKSFFSYTIILQKENSL
;
A
#
# COMPACT_ATOMS: atom_id res chain seq x y z
N MET A 1 -11.81 17.09 -3.06
CA MET A 1 -10.84 16.05 -3.49
C MET A 1 -11.52 15.13 -4.48
N SER A 2 -10.93 14.94 -5.64
CA SER A 2 -11.45 14.00 -6.65
C SER A 2 -10.60 12.72 -6.61
N LEU A 3 -11.26 11.57 -6.44
CA LEU A 3 -10.64 10.27 -6.34
C LEU A 3 -11.23 9.32 -7.38
N LEU A 4 -10.40 8.45 -7.92
CA LEU A 4 -10.85 7.22 -8.57
C LEU A 4 -10.54 6.07 -7.62
N ILE A 5 -11.57 5.33 -7.21
CA ILE A 5 -11.40 4.17 -6.35
C ILE A 5 -11.87 2.94 -7.12
N THR A 6 -10.99 1.97 -7.27
CA THR A 6 -11.28 0.67 -7.87
C THR A 6 -10.58 -0.42 -7.07
N LYS A 7 -10.69 -1.68 -7.48
CA LYS A 7 -9.97 -2.77 -6.83
C LYS A 7 -9.30 -3.66 -7.85
N GLY A 8 -8.33 -4.40 -7.39
CA GLY A 8 -7.65 -5.40 -8.18
C GLY A 8 -8.54 -6.56 -8.61
N THR A 9 -7.96 -7.46 -9.39
CA THR A 9 -8.61 -8.64 -9.93
C THR A 9 -7.63 -9.81 -9.84
N THR A 10 -8.10 -10.99 -9.44
CA THR A 10 -7.26 -12.18 -9.35
C THR A 10 -6.90 -12.68 -10.74
N PRO A 11 -5.64 -13.06 -11.02
CA PRO A 11 -5.25 -13.65 -12.29
C PRO A 11 -5.88 -15.04 -12.47
N ILE A 12 -6.10 -15.42 -13.71
CA ILE A 12 -6.59 -16.76 -14.08
C ILE A 12 -5.46 -17.78 -13.92
N ASN A 13 -4.29 -17.44 -14.46
CA ASN A 13 -3.09 -18.25 -14.29
C ASN A 13 -2.37 -17.85 -12.99
N LYS A 14 -2.16 -18.84 -12.12
CA LYS A 14 -1.50 -18.66 -10.81
C LYS A 14 -0.10 -19.29 -10.77
N SER A 15 0.48 -19.65 -11.91
CA SER A 15 1.84 -20.23 -11.95
C SER A 15 2.92 -19.31 -11.38
N GLY A 16 2.67 -18.01 -11.39
CA GLY A 16 3.67 -17.02 -10.99
C GLY A 16 4.70 -16.72 -12.07
N GLU A 17 4.53 -17.29 -13.27
CA GLU A 17 5.39 -17.12 -14.43
C GLU A 17 4.98 -15.91 -15.25
N GLY A 18 5.93 -15.07 -15.63
CA GLY A 18 5.66 -13.88 -16.44
C GLY A 18 6.70 -12.78 -16.23
N THR A 19 6.39 -11.61 -16.76
CA THR A 19 7.25 -10.42 -16.70
C THR A 19 6.65 -9.29 -15.86
N ILE A 20 5.32 -9.29 -15.68
CA ILE A 20 4.56 -8.23 -15.01
C ILE A 20 4.42 -8.54 -13.52
N ASN A 21 4.76 -7.62 -12.66
CA ASN A 21 4.60 -7.80 -11.22
C ASN A 21 3.13 -7.91 -10.81
N PHE A 22 2.85 -8.82 -9.85
CA PHE A 22 1.51 -8.98 -9.29
C PHE A 22 1.55 -8.78 -7.77
N ILE A 23 0.92 -7.70 -7.33
CA ILE A 23 0.99 -7.25 -5.94
C ILE A 23 -0.18 -7.79 -5.14
N LYS A 24 0.13 -8.42 -4.00
CA LYS A 24 -0.84 -8.85 -3.00
C LYS A 24 -0.56 -8.15 -1.68
N ILE A 25 -1.48 -8.29 -0.72
CA ILE A 25 -1.32 -7.64 0.59
C ILE A 25 -0.05 -8.09 1.33
N GLU A 26 0.33 -9.35 1.19
CA GLU A 26 1.55 -9.92 1.80
C GLU A 26 2.84 -9.28 1.25
N ASN A 27 2.79 -8.72 0.06
CA ASN A 27 3.91 -8.00 -0.56
C ASN A 27 4.12 -6.58 -0.02
N ILE A 28 3.19 -6.09 0.81
CA ILE A 28 3.28 -4.76 1.43
C ILE A 28 3.84 -4.92 2.82
N ASN A 29 5.05 -4.41 3.05
CA ASN A 29 5.66 -4.38 4.37
C ASN A 29 4.77 -3.60 5.35
N ALA A 30 4.49 -4.21 6.52
CA ALA A 30 3.56 -3.65 7.50
C ALA A 30 4.09 -2.37 8.15
N ASP A 31 5.41 -2.25 8.32
CA ASP A 31 6.04 -1.17 9.09
C ASP A 31 6.24 0.09 8.23
N ASN A 32 6.76 -0.08 7.01
CA ASN A 32 7.15 1.05 6.16
C ASN A 32 6.29 1.20 4.90
N GLY A 33 5.41 0.21 4.60
CA GLY A 33 4.57 0.23 3.40
C GLY A 33 5.33 -0.04 2.10
N GLU A 34 6.57 -0.52 2.16
CA GLU A 34 7.34 -0.88 0.98
C GLU A 34 6.71 -2.09 0.26
N ILE A 35 6.65 -2.02 -1.07
CA ILE A 35 6.14 -3.11 -1.90
C ILE A 35 7.32 -3.95 -2.40
N ILE A 36 7.29 -5.24 -2.06
CA ILE A 36 8.29 -6.23 -2.51
C ILE A 36 7.53 -7.28 -3.34
N PRO A 37 7.56 -7.16 -4.69
CA PRO A 37 6.85 -8.11 -5.55
C PRO A 37 7.50 -9.50 -5.50
N GLU A 38 6.69 -10.55 -5.36
CA GLU A 38 7.15 -11.93 -5.33
C GLU A 38 6.55 -12.77 -6.46
N MET A 39 5.35 -12.38 -6.94
CA MET A 39 4.64 -13.07 -7.99
C MET A 39 4.65 -12.26 -9.27
N LYS A 40 4.65 -12.97 -10.41
CA LYS A 40 4.51 -12.36 -11.74
C LYS A 40 3.35 -12.96 -12.50
N ILE A 41 2.86 -12.22 -13.50
CA ILE A 41 1.82 -12.63 -14.44
C ILE A 41 2.27 -12.36 -15.86
N SER A 42 1.55 -12.94 -16.82
CA SER A 42 1.82 -12.75 -18.24
C SER A 42 1.39 -11.36 -18.73
N GLU A 43 1.99 -10.90 -19.82
CA GLU A 43 1.58 -9.67 -20.51
C GLU A 43 0.17 -9.77 -21.08
N ASP A 44 -0.25 -10.97 -21.53
CA ASP A 44 -1.59 -11.20 -22.05
C ASP A 44 -2.65 -10.98 -20.97
N GLU A 45 -2.44 -11.48 -19.75
CA GLU A 45 -3.34 -11.21 -18.63
C GLU A 45 -3.35 -9.73 -18.25
N HIS A 46 -2.17 -9.11 -18.18
CA HIS A 46 -2.01 -7.69 -17.87
C HIS A 46 -2.81 -6.81 -18.83
N ASN A 47 -2.65 -7.01 -20.13
CA ASN A 47 -3.26 -6.20 -21.17
C ASN A 47 -4.72 -6.60 -21.48
N GLY A 48 -5.11 -7.82 -21.13
CA GLY A 48 -6.42 -8.39 -21.34
C GLY A 48 -7.31 -8.35 -20.10
N TYR A 49 -7.45 -9.49 -19.47
CA TYR A 49 -8.38 -9.72 -18.36
C TYR A 49 -8.14 -8.79 -17.14
N LEU A 50 -6.88 -8.48 -16.84
CA LEU A 50 -6.50 -7.66 -15.70
C LEU A 50 -6.31 -6.17 -16.04
N LYS A 51 -6.67 -5.74 -17.24
CA LYS A 51 -6.46 -4.34 -17.70
C LYS A 51 -6.99 -3.30 -16.71
N ARG A 52 -8.13 -3.54 -16.08
CA ARG A 52 -8.73 -2.59 -15.13
C ARG A 52 -7.99 -2.47 -13.79
N SER A 53 -7.13 -3.45 -13.47
CA SER A 53 -6.31 -3.50 -12.24
C SER A 53 -4.85 -3.16 -12.49
N GLN A 54 -4.53 -2.59 -13.64
CA GLN A 54 -3.20 -2.05 -13.92
C GLN A 54 -2.90 -0.89 -12.99
N LEU A 55 -1.75 -0.97 -12.33
CA LEU A 55 -1.27 0.06 -11.43
C LEU A 55 -0.55 1.16 -12.18
N GLN A 56 -0.63 2.37 -11.65
CA GLN A 56 0.10 3.54 -12.12
C GLN A 56 0.97 4.08 -10.99
N GLU A 57 2.01 4.81 -11.35
CA GLU A 57 2.81 5.53 -10.36
C GLU A 57 1.93 6.48 -9.54
N ASN A 58 2.20 6.53 -8.24
CA ASN A 58 1.44 7.29 -7.25
C ASN A 58 0.02 6.76 -6.94
N ASP A 59 -0.38 5.62 -7.48
CA ASP A 59 -1.56 4.93 -6.95
C ASP A 59 -1.32 4.57 -5.47
N ILE A 60 -2.34 4.75 -4.65
CA ILE A 60 -2.34 4.28 -3.27
C ILE A 60 -3.03 2.92 -3.23
N LEU A 61 -2.33 1.91 -2.72
CA LEU A 61 -2.90 0.62 -2.41
C LEU A 61 -3.39 0.61 -0.96
N PHE A 62 -4.67 0.31 -0.78
CA PHE A 62 -5.32 0.25 0.52
C PHE A 62 -5.93 -1.14 0.72
N SER A 63 -5.53 -1.86 1.77
CA SER A 63 -6.03 -3.21 1.98
C SER A 63 -7.47 -3.20 2.50
N ILE A 64 -8.34 -3.91 1.79
CA ILE A 64 -9.78 -3.99 2.03
C ILE A 64 -10.26 -5.40 2.38
N ALA A 65 -9.38 -6.41 2.39
CA ALA A 65 -9.70 -7.77 2.81
C ALA A 65 -8.51 -8.37 3.58
N GLY A 66 -8.76 -9.25 4.52
CA GLY A 66 -7.74 -9.82 5.40
C GLY A 66 -7.25 -8.81 6.43
N THR A 67 -5.98 -8.41 6.38
CA THR A 67 -5.46 -7.34 7.25
C THR A 67 -5.89 -5.99 6.68
N LEU A 68 -6.90 -5.38 7.27
CA LEU A 68 -7.46 -4.11 6.80
C LEU A 68 -6.55 -2.91 7.10
N GLY A 69 -6.59 -1.89 6.24
CA GLY A 69 -5.97 -0.59 6.49
C GLY A 69 -4.46 -0.54 6.24
N ARG A 70 -3.83 -1.54 5.63
CA ARG A 70 -2.47 -1.37 5.11
C ARG A 70 -2.47 -0.38 3.96
N VAL A 71 -1.52 0.53 3.98
CA VAL A 71 -1.39 1.59 2.98
C VAL A 71 -0.01 1.55 2.36
N SER A 72 0.06 1.59 1.05
CA SER A 72 1.30 1.70 0.29
C SER A 72 1.12 2.62 -0.91
N THR A 73 2.22 3.18 -1.40
CA THR A 73 2.24 3.98 -2.62
C THR A 73 3.02 3.24 -3.70
N VAL A 74 2.45 3.15 -4.89
CA VAL A 74 3.07 2.53 -6.07
C VAL A 74 4.19 3.43 -6.59
N LYS A 75 5.41 2.89 -6.62
CA LYS A 75 6.59 3.54 -7.22
C LYS A 75 6.80 3.06 -8.65
N SER A 76 7.39 3.88 -9.50
CA SER A 76 7.76 3.50 -10.87
C SER A 76 8.63 2.25 -10.94
N SER A 77 9.48 2.01 -9.94
CA SER A 77 10.40 0.87 -9.89
C SER A 77 9.73 -0.51 -9.87
N ILE A 78 8.45 -0.60 -9.51
CA ILE A 78 7.70 -1.87 -9.49
C ILE A 78 6.77 -2.03 -10.69
N LEU A 79 6.70 -1.04 -11.57
CA LEU A 79 5.85 -1.08 -12.76
C LEU A 79 6.56 -1.78 -13.94
N PRO A 80 5.83 -2.41 -14.86
CA PRO A 80 4.37 -2.58 -14.86
C PRO A 80 3.89 -3.59 -13.80
N ALA A 81 2.70 -3.35 -13.25
CA ALA A 81 2.14 -4.18 -12.18
C ALA A 81 0.61 -4.20 -12.18
N ASN A 82 0.06 -5.27 -11.59
CA ASN A 82 -1.35 -5.42 -11.24
C ASN A 82 -1.51 -5.79 -9.77
N THR A 83 -2.74 -5.79 -9.27
CA THR A 83 -3.06 -6.23 -7.91
C THR A 83 -4.34 -7.05 -7.85
N ASN A 84 -4.54 -7.76 -6.75
CA ASN A 84 -5.72 -8.60 -6.50
C ASN A 84 -6.87 -7.80 -5.85
N GLN A 85 -8.01 -8.47 -5.65
CA GLN A 85 -9.22 -7.87 -5.08
C GLN A 85 -9.12 -7.53 -3.58
N ALA A 86 -8.07 -7.95 -2.88
CA ALA A 86 -7.85 -7.60 -1.47
C ALA A 86 -7.30 -6.18 -1.30
N LEU A 87 -6.88 -5.54 -2.39
CA LEU A 87 -6.36 -4.18 -2.42
C LEU A 87 -7.27 -3.26 -3.23
N ALA A 88 -7.75 -2.19 -2.61
CA ALA A 88 -8.30 -1.05 -3.32
C ALA A 88 -7.16 -0.24 -3.94
N ILE A 89 -7.40 0.27 -5.14
CA ILE A 89 -6.52 1.19 -5.86
C ILE A 89 -7.16 2.56 -5.74
N ILE A 90 -6.52 3.47 -5.03
CA ILE A 90 -6.97 4.85 -4.86
C ILE A 90 -6.05 5.74 -5.69
N ARG A 91 -6.60 6.33 -6.74
CA ARG A 91 -5.89 7.26 -7.61
C ARG A 91 -6.38 8.68 -7.35
N ILE A 92 -5.51 9.50 -6.79
CA ILE A 92 -5.83 10.90 -6.49
C ILE A 92 -5.66 11.74 -7.76
N LYS A 93 -6.60 12.66 -7.99
CA LYS A 93 -6.53 13.62 -9.11
C LYS A 93 -6.08 14.99 -8.63
N ASP A 94 -6.33 15.30 -7.38
CA ASP A 94 -5.95 16.55 -6.74
C ASP A 94 -5.58 16.30 -5.27
N GLY A 95 -4.72 17.13 -4.71
CA GLY A 95 -4.19 17.00 -3.36
C GLY A 95 -2.74 16.48 -3.31
N VAL A 96 -2.18 16.45 -2.11
CA VAL A 96 -0.79 16.05 -1.86
C VAL A 96 -0.73 14.58 -1.46
N LEU A 97 -0.09 13.75 -2.27
CA LEU A 97 0.01 12.30 -2.10
C LEU A 97 0.46 11.91 -0.68
N ASN A 98 1.58 12.47 -0.21
CA ASN A 98 2.14 12.15 1.10
C ASN A 98 1.20 12.51 2.24
N TYR A 99 0.44 13.61 2.11
CA TYR A 99 -0.59 14.00 3.07
C TYR A 99 -1.72 12.96 3.12
N ILE A 100 -2.29 12.63 1.98
CA ILE A 100 -3.40 11.66 1.88
C ILE A 100 -2.96 10.29 2.40
N THR A 101 -1.77 9.83 2.03
CA THR A 101 -1.21 8.57 2.52
C THR A 101 -1.03 8.58 4.05
N THR A 102 -0.58 9.71 4.62
CA THR A 102 -0.45 9.90 6.07
C THR A 102 -1.80 9.80 6.77
N VAL A 103 -2.83 10.47 6.24
CA VAL A 103 -4.19 10.42 6.82
C VAL A 103 -4.77 9.00 6.73
N LEU A 104 -4.57 8.30 5.62
CA LEU A 104 -5.03 6.92 5.46
C LEU A 104 -4.36 5.94 6.43
N LYS A 105 -3.14 6.20 6.87
CA LYS A 105 -2.44 5.44 7.93
C LYS A 105 -2.88 5.84 9.34
N GLY A 106 -3.62 6.93 9.49
CA GLY A 106 -3.94 7.54 10.77
C GLY A 106 -5.06 6.84 11.55
N ASN A 107 -5.23 7.27 12.80
CA ASN A 107 -6.20 6.70 13.74
C ASN A 107 -7.65 6.83 13.27
N ALA A 108 -8.00 7.89 12.54
CA ALA A 108 -9.35 8.10 12.02
C ALA A 108 -9.81 6.92 11.13
N VAL A 109 -8.92 6.41 10.29
CA VAL A 109 -9.19 5.23 9.45
C VAL A 109 -9.24 3.95 10.28
N THR A 110 -8.34 3.79 11.24
CA THR A 110 -8.35 2.65 12.16
C THR A 110 -9.64 2.61 12.97
N ASP A 111 -10.11 3.75 13.45
CA ASP A 111 -11.37 3.86 14.20
C ASP A 111 -12.60 3.64 13.31
N PHE A 112 -12.56 4.12 12.06
CA PHE A 112 -13.59 3.82 11.08
C PHE A 112 -13.71 2.31 10.84
N ILE A 113 -12.58 1.61 10.64
CA ILE A 113 -12.55 0.15 10.46
C ILE A 113 -13.17 -0.56 11.68
N LYS A 114 -12.80 -0.15 12.91
CA LYS A 114 -13.34 -0.74 14.14
C LYS A 114 -14.83 -0.52 14.31
N LYS A 115 -15.34 0.65 13.91
CA LYS A 115 -16.77 1.01 14.01
C LYS A 115 -17.65 0.38 12.94
N ASN A 116 -17.05 -0.11 11.86
CA ASN A 116 -17.71 -0.78 10.75
C ASN A 116 -17.30 -2.27 10.69
N PRO A 117 -17.63 -3.07 11.72
CA PRO A 117 -17.30 -4.48 11.73
C PRO A 117 -18.03 -5.16 10.57
N THR A 118 -17.27 -5.93 9.82
CA THR A 118 -17.83 -6.70 8.70
C THR A 118 -18.63 -7.88 9.20
N VAL A 119 -19.77 -8.12 8.58
CA VAL A 119 -20.58 -9.31 8.83
C VAL A 119 -19.91 -10.48 8.09
N GLY A 120 -19.26 -11.37 8.84
CA GLY A 120 -18.63 -12.56 8.26
C GLY A 120 -17.34 -12.99 8.98
N ALA A 121 -16.83 -14.18 8.61
CA ALA A 121 -15.64 -14.78 9.21
C ALA A 121 -14.32 -14.04 8.88
N GLN A 122 -14.31 -13.22 7.83
CA GLN A 122 -13.14 -12.42 7.44
C GLN A 122 -13.49 -10.94 7.33
N PRO A 123 -12.67 -10.05 7.94
CA PRO A 123 -12.82 -8.61 7.80
C PRO A 123 -12.72 -8.19 6.32
N ASN A 124 -13.68 -7.38 5.86
CA ASN A 124 -13.70 -6.88 4.49
C ASN A 124 -14.36 -5.50 4.44
N LEU A 125 -13.81 -4.57 3.67
CA LEU A 125 -14.38 -3.26 3.38
C LEU A 125 -14.84 -3.20 1.93
N SER A 126 -16.01 -2.62 1.69
CA SER A 126 -16.46 -2.30 0.34
C SER A 126 -15.73 -1.08 -0.21
N LEU A 127 -15.69 -0.92 -1.55
CA LEU A 127 -15.15 0.29 -2.16
C LEU A 127 -15.97 1.54 -1.78
N GLU A 128 -17.27 1.39 -1.54
CA GLU A 128 -18.13 2.44 -1.05
C GLU A 128 -17.70 2.91 0.36
N GLN A 129 -17.43 1.97 1.27
CA GLN A 129 -16.91 2.28 2.60
C GLN A 129 -15.56 3.00 2.54
N VAL A 130 -14.67 2.58 1.62
CA VAL A 130 -13.40 3.30 1.39
C VAL A 130 -13.65 4.71 0.85
N GLY A 131 -14.62 4.88 -0.05
CA GLY A 131 -15.01 6.18 -0.59
C GLY A 131 -15.62 7.13 0.44
N ASN A 132 -16.23 6.57 1.49
CA ASN A 132 -16.84 7.31 2.59
C ASN A 132 -15.88 7.63 3.75
N LEU A 133 -14.58 7.29 3.61
CA LEU A 133 -13.57 7.71 4.59
C LEU A 133 -13.47 9.23 4.62
N GLU A 134 -13.71 9.82 5.77
CA GLU A 134 -13.57 11.26 5.97
C GLU A 134 -12.09 11.65 6.05
N ILE A 135 -11.59 12.29 5.00
CA ILE A 135 -10.23 12.80 4.93
C ILE A 135 -10.31 14.33 5.12
N PRO A 136 -9.75 14.90 6.20
CA PRO A 136 -9.61 16.34 6.34
C PRO A 136 -8.89 16.90 5.10
N TYR A 137 -9.34 18.02 4.57
CA TYR A 137 -8.80 18.55 3.32
C TYR A 137 -8.39 20.03 3.47
N PRO A 138 -7.29 20.32 4.21
CA PRO A 138 -6.78 21.68 4.35
C PRO A 138 -6.22 22.20 3.03
N ILE A 139 -5.80 23.47 3.00
CA ILE A 139 -5.19 24.05 1.80
C ILE A 139 -3.91 23.31 1.39
N LEU A 140 -3.57 23.35 0.10
CA LEU A 140 -2.46 22.56 -0.45
C LEU A 140 -1.11 22.82 0.24
N SER A 141 -0.87 24.08 0.67
CA SER A 141 0.36 24.40 1.40
C SER A 141 0.46 23.73 2.77
N GLU A 142 -0.68 23.54 3.47
CA GLU A 142 -0.73 22.79 4.72
C GLU A 142 -0.59 21.30 4.49
N GLN A 143 -1.27 20.77 3.46
CA GLN A 143 -1.09 19.37 3.06
C GLN A 143 0.38 19.06 2.78
N THR A 144 1.06 19.94 2.05
CA THR A 144 2.48 19.78 1.74
C THR A 144 3.34 19.76 3.00
N LYS A 145 3.12 20.70 3.92
CA LYS A 145 3.88 20.76 5.18
C LYS A 145 3.66 19.50 6.03
N ILE A 146 2.41 19.10 6.21
CA ILE A 146 2.07 17.92 7.01
C ILE A 146 2.65 16.66 6.36
N GLY A 147 2.41 16.45 5.06
CA GLY A 147 2.89 15.27 4.33
C GLY A 147 4.43 15.17 4.36
N SER A 148 5.15 16.27 4.15
CA SER A 148 6.62 16.31 4.21
C SER A 148 7.15 16.03 5.61
N TYR A 149 6.48 16.53 6.65
CA TYR A 149 6.87 16.29 8.03
C TYR A 149 6.78 14.81 8.38
N PHE A 150 5.65 14.16 8.12
CA PHE A 150 5.49 12.73 8.40
C PHE A 150 6.40 11.86 7.53
N GLN A 151 6.61 12.20 6.27
CA GLN A 151 7.57 11.50 5.42
C GLN A 151 9.00 11.58 5.98
N SER A 152 9.39 12.73 6.53
CA SER A 152 10.70 12.88 7.18
C SER A 152 10.81 12.00 8.42
N LEU A 153 9.75 11.88 9.22
CA LEU A 153 9.71 10.98 10.36
C LEU A 153 9.81 9.52 9.95
N ASP A 154 9.04 9.08 8.94
CA ASP A 154 9.09 7.71 8.40
C ASP A 154 10.52 7.37 7.91
N ASN A 155 11.19 8.30 7.25
CA ASN A 155 12.57 8.13 6.80
C ASN A 155 13.54 7.98 7.99
N LEU A 156 13.41 8.79 9.04
CA LEU A 156 14.24 8.69 10.24
C LEU A 156 14.04 7.37 10.97
N ILE A 157 12.79 6.92 11.12
CA ILE A 157 12.45 5.62 11.71
C ILE A 157 13.11 4.48 10.92
N THR A 158 12.95 4.49 9.60
CA THR A 158 13.53 3.48 8.71
C THR A 158 15.06 3.45 8.80
N LEU A 159 15.72 4.60 8.83
CA LEU A 159 17.16 4.69 8.99
C LEU A 159 17.62 4.17 10.35
N HIS A 160 16.89 4.47 11.41
CA HIS A 160 17.19 3.99 12.75
C HIS A 160 17.06 2.46 12.85
N GLN A 161 15.99 1.90 12.29
CA GLN A 161 15.77 0.44 12.25
C GLN A 161 16.88 -0.27 11.48
N ARG A 162 17.29 0.24 10.31
CA ARG A 162 18.41 -0.31 9.53
C ARG A 162 19.71 -0.28 10.30
N LYS A 163 20.00 0.81 11.01
CA LYS A 163 21.21 0.95 11.82
C LYS A 163 21.24 -0.04 12.99
N SER A 164 20.13 -0.22 13.67
CA SER A 164 19.98 -1.19 14.76
C SER A 164 20.18 -2.62 14.26
N PHE A 165 19.57 -2.98 13.14
CA PHE A 165 19.73 -4.29 12.52
C PHE A 165 21.19 -4.58 12.13
N PHE A 166 21.87 -3.59 11.52
CA PHE A 166 23.27 -3.74 11.14
C PHE A 166 24.19 -3.93 12.35
N SER A 167 23.95 -3.18 13.42
CA SER A 167 24.70 -3.32 14.70
C SER A 167 24.51 -4.70 15.30
N TYR A 168 23.28 -5.21 15.31
CA TYR A 168 22.95 -6.55 15.84
C TYR A 168 23.63 -7.67 15.00
N THR A 169 23.63 -7.55 13.69
CA THR A 169 24.27 -8.53 12.79
C THR A 169 25.79 -8.59 13.00
N ILE A 170 26.46 -7.44 13.22
CA ILE A 170 27.89 -7.40 13.53
C ILE A 170 28.21 -8.07 14.85
N ILE A 171 27.37 -7.89 15.88
CA ILE A 171 27.54 -8.52 17.19
C ILE A 171 27.46 -10.05 17.06
N LEU A 172 26.42 -10.56 16.37
CA LEU A 172 26.24 -11.99 16.16
C LEU A 172 27.39 -12.63 15.37
N GLN A 173 27.94 -11.93 14.37
CA GLN A 173 29.10 -12.43 13.62
C GLN A 173 30.37 -12.52 14.48
N LYS A 174 30.56 -11.61 15.43
CA LYS A 174 31.69 -11.65 16.36
C LYS A 174 31.56 -12.80 17.37
N GLU A 175 30.36 -13.07 17.86
CA GLU A 175 30.11 -14.18 18.80
C GLU A 175 30.31 -15.56 18.16
N ASN A 176 30.00 -15.71 16.87
CA ASN A 176 30.19 -16.95 16.12
C ASN A 176 31.62 -17.15 15.60
N SER A 177 32.54 -16.22 15.87
CA SER A 177 33.94 -16.25 15.43
C SER A 177 34.92 -16.56 16.57
N LEU A 178 34.42 -16.80 17.76
CA LEU A 178 35.12 -17.25 18.98
C LEU A 178 34.82 -18.71 19.26
#